data_1d4f04d3e0caf9a144bd3401ab1da29f
#
_entry.id   1d4f04d3e0caf9a144bd3401ab1da29f
#
_cell.length_a   1.000
_cell.length_b   1.000
_cell.length_c   1.000
_cell.angle_alpha   90.00
_cell.angle_beta   90.00
_cell.angle_gamma   90.00
#
_symmetry.space_group_name_H-M   'P 1'
#
loop_
_entity.id
_entity.type
_entity.pdbx_description
1 polymer ?
#
loop_
_entity_poly.entity_id
_entity_poly.type
_entity_poly.pdbx_seq_one_letter_code
_entity_poly.pdbx_strand_id
1 'polypeptide(L)'
;MPSNANLENALGPEFHGSKPSNQSAETDWSAYATAYDLLSLHNPEYRALLQEFESFLSTIETPQVIYDIGGGTGSYTEIAAGAFPGSEIHLVEPDATMLRTARAKLSRYSKVHFHAAALQEFKAPGKADLIVCVHALYTMPNQRERLDDLRRMVRPGGHLFLIDLGRYMDVSDWRRYLFAELKREHGLIGALKVFWQGRQVAKQNKAILKSQQSGAYWTFTGPELAAAVTDAGFEILKQQPVYRGYSDLLVCRA
;
A
#
# COMPACT_ATOMS: atom_id res chain seq x y z
N MET A 1 12.65 -59.24 43.06
CA MET A 1 11.41 -58.99 42.29
C MET A 1 10.52 -58.07 43.09
N PRO A 2 10.14 -56.91 42.66
CA PRO A 2 8.97 -56.60 41.87
C PRO A 2 9.33 -55.58 40.73
N SER A 3 8.79 -55.80 39.61
CA SER A 3 7.60 -55.32 38.89
C SER A 3 7.74 -53.92 38.29
N ASN A 4 7.87 -53.94 36.97
CA ASN A 4 7.68 -52.80 36.06
C ASN A 4 6.28 -52.20 36.23
N ALA A 5 6.20 -50.89 36.39
CA ALA A 5 4.97 -50.14 36.11
C ALA A 5 5.33 -48.72 35.62
N ASN A 6 4.96 -48.48 34.38
CA ASN A 6 4.47 -47.20 33.83
C ASN A 6 5.43 -46.01 33.71
N LEU A 7 6.05 -45.96 32.55
CA LEU A 7 6.50 -44.76 31.85
C LEU A 7 5.68 -44.60 30.54
N GLU A 8 4.44 -44.29 30.67
CA GLU A 8 3.59 -43.79 29.56
C GLU A 8 2.70 -42.70 30.14
N ASN A 9 3.04 -41.44 29.86
CA ASN A 9 2.11 -40.31 29.73
C ASN A 9 2.87 -38.99 29.85
N ALA A 10 3.48 -38.58 28.74
CA ALA A 10 3.90 -37.19 28.53
C ALA A 10 3.92 -36.89 27.02
N LEU A 11 2.79 -37.12 26.35
CA LEU A 11 2.51 -36.52 25.05
C LEU A 11 1.51 -35.39 25.28
N GLY A 12 1.98 -34.14 25.19
CA GLY A 12 1.14 -32.95 25.21
C GLY A 12 0.17 -32.94 24.02
N PRO A 13 -0.89 -32.10 24.06
CA PRO A 13 -1.94 -32.14 23.08
C PRO A 13 -1.41 -31.81 21.68
N GLU A 14 -1.66 -32.71 20.74
CA GLU A 14 -1.48 -32.49 19.33
C GLU A 14 -2.28 -31.25 18.90
N PHE A 15 -1.57 -30.23 18.44
CA PHE A 15 -2.18 -29.11 17.73
C PHE A 15 -2.74 -29.63 16.41
N HIS A 16 -4.00 -30.03 16.41
CA HIS A 16 -4.77 -30.17 15.19
C HIS A 16 -4.90 -28.77 14.57
N GLY A 17 -4.05 -28.50 13.59
CA GLY A 17 -4.16 -27.38 12.69
C GLY A 17 -5.48 -27.49 11.90
N SER A 18 -6.54 -26.92 12.44
CA SER A 18 -7.76 -26.62 11.69
C SER A 18 -7.38 -25.61 10.62
N LYS A 19 -7.43 -26.03 9.35
CA LYS A 19 -7.44 -25.13 8.19
C LYS A 19 -8.46 -24.03 8.46
N PRO A 20 -8.12 -22.75 8.34
CA PRO A 20 -9.12 -21.70 8.42
C PRO A 20 -9.96 -21.76 7.14
N SER A 21 -11.10 -22.41 7.20
CA SER A 21 -12.20 -22.23 6.28
C SER A 21 -12.90 -20.93 6.65
N ASN A 22 -12.35 -19.80 6.24
CA ASN A 22 -13.07 -18.55 6.28
C ASN A 22 -12.73 -17.79 5.01
N GLN A 23 -13.62 -17.83 4.01
CA GLN A 23 -13.68 -16.87 2.93
C GLN A 23 -14.01 -15.51 3.57
N SER A 24 -12.98 -14.85 4.14
CA SER A 24 -13.04 -13.43 4.40
C SER A 24 -13.34 -12.77 3.06
N ALA A 25 -14.32 -11.87 3.02
CA ALA A 25 -14.63 -11.14 1.80
C ALA A 25 -13.36 -10.37 1.40
N GLU A 26 -12.62 -10.96 0.47
CA GLU A 26 -11.40 -10.39 -0.09
C GLU A 26 -11.74 -9.02 -0.70
N THR A 27 -10.87 -8.05 -0.53
CA THR A 27 -11.04 -6.74 -1.15
C THR A 27 -11.05 -6.92 -2.66
N ASP A 28 -12.14 -6.53 -3.32
CA ASP A 28 -12.26 -6.57 -4.78
C ASP A 28 -11.56 -5.32 -5.38
N TRP A 29 -10.30 -5.45 -5.65
CA TRP A 29 -9.47 -4.38 -6.21
C TRP A 29 -9.93 -3.98 -7.62
N SER A 30 -10.44 -4.94 -8.41
CA SER A 30 -11.02 -4.65 -9.73
C SER A 30 -12.26 -3.74 -9.63
N ALA A 31 -13.15 -3.98 -8.68
CA ALA A 31 -14.28 -3.09 -8.43
C ALA A 31 -13.85 -1.74 -7.84
N TYR A 32 -12.71 -1.71 -7.12
CA TYR A 32 -12.15 -0.51 -6.54
C TYR A 32 -11.50 0.40 -7.59
N ALA A 33 -10.87 -0.18 -8.64
CA ALA A 33 -10.15 0.54 -9.68
C ALA A 33 -10.99 1.64 -10.35
N THR A 34 -12.27 1.37 -10.63
CA THR A 34 -13.18 2.31 -11.28
C THR A 34 -13.49 3.55 -10.42
N ALA A 35 -13.38 3.42 -9.10
CA ALA A 35 -13.67 4.50 -8.16
C ALA A 35 -12.41 5.06 -7.49
N TYR A 36 -11.25 4.43 -7.71
CA TYR A 36 -9.99 4.79 -7.05
C TYR A 36 -9.52 6.21 -7.43
N ASP A 37 -9.64 6.56 -8.70
CA ASP A 37 -9.27 7.90 -9.17
C ASP A 37 -10.17 9.02 -8.60
N LEU A 38 -11.38 8.69 -8.10
CA LEU A 38 -12.18 9.65 -7.33
C LEU A 38 -11.51 10.08 -6.02
N LEU A 39 -10.62 9.24 -5.46
CA LEU A 39 -9.85 9.60 -4.26
C LEU A 39 -8.88 10.74 -4.57
N SER A 40 -8.15 10.67 -5.68
CA SER A 40 -7.22 11.72 -6.06
C SER A 40 -7.92 13.05 -6.38
N LEU A 41 -9.16 12.99 -6.87
CA LEU A 41 -9.95 14.17 -7.22
C LEU A 41 -10.64 14.80 -6.00
N HIS A 42 -11.19 13.97 -5.10
CA HIS A 42 -12.16 14.44 -4.11
C HIS A 42 -11.76 14.17 -2.65
N ASN A 43 -10.77 13.32 -2.37
CA ASN A 43 -10.30 13.08 -1.01
C ASN A 43 -9.13 14.02 -0.68
N PRO A 44 -9.31 15.03 0.19
CA PRO A 44 -8.24 15.98 0.52
C PRO A 44 -7.03 15.31 1.17
N GLU A 45 -7.23 14.26 1.97
CA GLU A 45 -6.13 13.52 2.58
C GLU A 45 -5.31 12.76 1.53
N TYR A 46 -5.96 12.18 0.53
CA TYR A 46 -5.24 11.52 -0.55
C TYR A 46 -4.48 12.53 -1.42
N ARG A 47 -5.08 13.70 -1.69
CA ARG A 47 -4.37 14.80 -2.38
C ARG A 47 -3.14 15.26 -1.60
N ALA A 48 -3.24 15.33 -0.27
CA ALA A 48 -2.10 15.67 0.58
C ALA A 48 -0.96 14.63 0.47
N LEU A 49 -1.28 13.33 0.34
CA LEU A 49 -0.27 12.30 0.12
C LEU A 49 0.45 12.47 -1.23
N LEU A 50 -0.29 12.82 -2.29
CA LEU A 50 0.32 13.11 -3.60
C LEU A 50 1.24 14.33 -3.53
N GLN A 51 0.86 15.40 -2.81
CA GLN A 51 1.68 16.59 -2.59
C GLN A 51 2.94 16.28 -1.77
N GLU A 52 2.84 15.42 -0.75
CA GLU A 52 4.01 14.94 0.00
C GLU A 52 4.99 14.21 -0.91
N PHE A 53 4.50 13.41 -1.86
CA PHE A 53 5.35 12.74 -2.83
C PHE A 53 6.00 13.71 -3.81
N GLU A 54 5.25 14.66 -4.37
CA GLU A 54 5.79 15.73 -5.22
C GLU A 54 6.88 16.53 -4.51
N SER A 55 6.62 16.88 -3.24
CA SER A 55 7.59 17.60 -2.39
C SER A 55 8.85 16.76 -2.17
N PHE A 56 8.71 15.47 -1.90
CA PHE A 56 9.84 14.56 -1.75
C PHE A 56 10.67 14.47 -3.06
N LEU A 57 10.03 14.32 -4.21
CA LEU A 57 10.74 14.23 -5.50
C LEU A 57 11.59 15.47 -5.77
N SER A 58 11.18 16.65 -5.29
CA SER A 58 11.96 17.88 -5.44
C SER A 58 13.23 17.94 -4.58
N THR A 59 13.39 17.02 -3.62
CA THR A 59 14.53 16.96 -2.69
C THR A 59 15.61 15.95 -3.08
N ILE A 60 15.35 15.09 -4.06
CA ILE A 60 16.28 14.05 -4.49
C ILE A 60 16.86 14.35 -5.87
N GLU A 61 18.04 13.79 -6.12
CA GLU A 61 18.61 13.78 -7.47
C GLU A 61 17.71 12.98 -8.44
N THR A 62 17.77 13.32 -9.71
CA THR A 62 17.00 12.64 -10.76
C THR A 62 17.31 11.14 -10.77
N PRO A 63 16.36 10.26 -10.39
CA PRO A 63 16.55 8.82 -10.42
C PRO A 63 16.59 8.33 -11.87
N GLN A 64 17.42 7.33 -12.16
CA GLN A 64 17.43 6.67 -13.48
C GLN A 64 16.32 5.61 -13.55
N VAL A 65 16.15 4.83 -12.48
CA VAL A 65 15.19 3.74 -12.39
C VAL A 65 14.29 3.92 -11.17
N ILE A 66 12.97 3.88 -11.40
CA ILE A 66 11.94 3.99 -10.36
C ILE A 66 11.06 2.74 -10.39
N TYR A 67 10.79 2.13 -9.23
CA TYR A 67 9.80 1.07 -9.08
C TYR A 67 8.61 1.58 -8.27
N ASP A 68 7.40 1.48 -8.83
CA ASP A 68 6.13 1.77 -8.15
C ASP A 68 5.45 0.43 -7.82
N ILE A 69 5.62 -0.02 -6.58
CA ILE A 69 5.21 -1.35 -6.11
C ILE A 69 3.80 -1.28 -5.52
N GLY A 70 2.88 -2.06 -6.12
CA GLY A 70 1.46 -1.93 -5.85
C GLY A 70 0.90 -0.62 -6.41
N GLY A 71 1.40 -0.20 -7.58
CA GLY A 71 1.13 1.12 -8.17
C GLY A 71 -0.32 1.39 -8.55
N GLY A 72 -1.21 0.39 -8.47
CA GLY A 72 -2.65 0.53 -8.67
C GLY A 72 -2.98 1.15 -10.03
N THR A 73 -3.73 2.25 -10.01
CA THR A 73 -4.09 3.02 -11.22
C THR A 73 -3.00 4.00 -11.67
N GLY A 74 -1.81 4.00 -11.04
CA GLY A 74 -0.62 4.73 -11.49
C GLY A 74 -0.56 6.20 -11.10
N SER A 75 -1.21 6.64 -10.03
CA SER A 75 -1.21 8.07 -9.64
C SER A 75 0.19 8.54 -9.23
N TYR A 76 0.94 7.74 -8.47
CA TYR A 76 2.32 8.04 -8.09
C TYR A 76 3.28 7.92 -9.28
N THR A 77 3.09 6.90 -10.12
CA THR A 77 3.82 6.76 -11.40
C THR A 77 3.63 7.98 -12.30
N GLU A 78 2.41 8.54 -12.39
CA GLU A 78 2.13 9.73 -13.21
C GLU A 78 2.93 10.95 -12.72
N ILE A 79 2.96 11.19 -11.41
CA ILE A 79 3.73 12.27 -10.79
C ILE A 79 5.24 12.06 -11.04
N ALA A 80 5.76 10.85 -10.82
CA ALA A 80 7.16 10.53 -11.05
C ALA A 80 7.56 10.71 -12.53
N ALA A 81 6.74 10.26 -13.48
CA ALA A 81 6.98 10.41 -14.91
C ALA A 81 6.92 11.88 -15.37
N GLY A 82 6.08 12.69 -14.73
CA GLY A 82 6.03 14.13 -14.95
C GLY A 82 7.26 14.86 -14.41
N ALA A 83 7.71 14.50 -13.22
CA ALA A 83 8.88 15.09 -12.57
C ALA A 83 10.20 14.68 -13.24
N PHE A 84 10.30 13.41 -13.68
CA PHE A 84 11.52 12.82 -14.24
C PHE A 84 11.26 12.12 -15.59
N PRO A 85 11.03 12.87 -16.67
CA PRO A 85 10.64 12.31 -17.97
C PRO A 85 11.75 11.44 -18.61
N GLY A 86 12.96 11.52 -18.09
CA GLY A 86 14.12 10.70 -18.52
C GLY A 86 14.22 9.34 -17.83
N SER A 87 13.53 9.13 -16.73
CA SER A 87 13.62 7.92 -15.90
C SER A 87 12.87 6.73 -16.50
N GLU A 88 13.42 5.53 -16.33
CA GLU A 88 12.70 4.27 -16.59
C GLU A 88 11.84 3.94 -15.36
N ILE A 89 10.54 3.87 -15.53
CA ILE A 89 9.61 3.65 -14.43
C ILE A 89 8.89 2.31 -14.61
N HIS A 90 8.96 1.45 -13.63
CA HIS A 90 8.32 0.14 -13.63
C HIS A 90 7.17 0.13 -12.63
N LEU A 91 5.93 0.17 -13.13
CA LEU A 91 4.72 0.00 -12.34
C LEU A 91 4.43 -1.49 -12.20
N VAL A 92 4.41 -1.98 -10.96
CA VAL A 92 4.17 -3.38 -10.61
C VAL A 92 2.83 -3.47 -9.89
N GLU A 93 1.86 -4.16 -10.48
CA GLU A 93 0.50 -4.27 -9.97
C GLU A 93 -0.11 -5.61 -10.35
N PRO A 94 -0.54 -6.46 -9.39
CA PRO A 94 -1.12 -7.76 -9.69
C PRO A 94 -2.55 -7.70 -10.24
N ASP A 95 -3.35 -6.66 -9.90
CA ASP A 95 -4.72 -6.56 -10.39
C ASP A 95 -4.78 -6.09 -11.83
N ALA A 96 -5.34 -6.93 -12.70
CA ALA A 96 -5.41 -6.66 -14.14
C ALA A 96 -6.28 -5.44 -14.49
N THR A 97 -7.30 -5.10 -13.67
CA THR A 97 -8.17 -3.94 -13.91
C THR A 97 -7.50 -2.64 -13.51
N MET A 98 -6.82 -2.63 -12.35
CA MET A 98 -5.95 -1.52 -11.94
C MET A 98 -4.90 -1.24 -13.00
N LEU A 99 -4.18 -2.28 -13.42
CA LEU A 99 -3.10 -2.16 -14.41
C LEU A 99 -3.61 -1.67 -15.77
N ARG A 100 -4.80 -2.10 -16.19
CA ARG A 100 -5.44 -1.60 -17.44
C ARG A 100 -5.76 -0.11 -17.35
N THR A 101 -6.27 0.35 -16.21
CA THR A 101 -6.54 1.77 -15.95
C THR A 101 -5.24 2.57 -15.96
N ALA A 102 -4.18 2.06 -15.31
CA ALA A 102 -2.85 2.67 -15.32
C ALA A 102 -2.29 2.80 -16.74
N ARG A 103 -2.38 1.74 -17.56
CA ARG A 103 -1.93 1.77 -18.98
C ARG A 103 -2.65 2.85 -19.79
N ALA A 104 -3.96 3.00 -19.61
CA ALA A 104 -4.73 4.03 -20.31
C ALA A 104 -4.32 5.44 -19.87
N LYS A 105 -4.19 5.67 -18.55
CA LYS A 105 -3.79 6.95 -17.95
C LYS A 105 -2.38 7.37 -18.37
N LEU A 106 -1.45 6.43 -18.38
CA LEU A 106 -0.02 6.67 -18.56
C LEU A 106 0.47 6.46 -20.00
N SER A 107 -0.44 6.27 -20.96
CA SER A 107 -0.10 5.95 -22.36
C SER A 107 0.81 6.97 -23.05
N ARG A 108 0.84 8.21 -22.57
CA ARG A 108 1.69 9.30 -23.08
C ARG A 108 3.17 9.19 -22.63
N TYR A 109 3.47 8.35 -21.62
CA TYR A 109 4.81 8.22 -21.05
C TYR A 109 5.49 6.97 -21.61
N SER A 110 6.35 7.13 -22.60
CA SER A 110 7.01 6.00 -23.30
C SER A 110 7.98 5.19 -22.45
N LYS A 111 8.43 5.75 -21.32
CA LYS A 111 9.37 5.11 -20.38
C LYS A 111 8.69 4.46 -19.17
N VAL A 112 7.37 4.31 -19.20
CA VAL A 112 6.63 3.59 -18.18
C VAL A 112 6.39 2.15 -18.62
N HIS A 113 6.92 1.20 -17.85
CA HIS A 113 6.81 -0.24 -18.06
C HIS A 113 5.83 -0.83 -17.06
N PHE A 114 4.94 -1.70 -17.51
CA PHE A 114 3.85 -2.23 -16.71
C PHE A 114 4.02 -3.72 -16.49
N HIS A 115 4.02 -4.15 -15.23
CA HIS A 115 4.22 -5.54 -14.83
C HIS A 115 2.99 -6.06 -14.07
N ALA A 116 2.33 -7.07 -14.66
CA ALA A 116 1.21 -7.77 -14.03
C ALA A 116 1.77 -8.84 -13.09
N ALA A 117 2.22 -8.44 -11.91
CA ALA A 117 2.88 -9.33 -10.96
C ALA A 117 2.69 -8.84 -9.52
N ALA A 118 2.65 -9.76 -8.56
CA ALA A 118 2.87 -9.45 -7.17
C ALA A 118 4.37 -9.18 -6.92
N LEU A 119 4.71 -8.48 -5.83
CA LEU A 119 6.10 -8.11 -5.54
C LEU A 119 7.04 -9.31 -5.54
N GLN A 120 6.65 -10.41 -4.91
CA GLN A 120 7.46 -11.64 -4.81
C GLN A 120 7.66 -12.36 -6.16
N GLU A 121 6.86 -12.02 -7.17
CA GLU A 121 6.93 -12.60 -8.53
C GLU A 121 7.63 -11.66 -9.51
N PHE A 122 7.78 -10.41 -9.13
CA PHE A 122 8.38 -9.40 -9.98
C PHE A 122 9.88 -9.63 -10.16
N LYS A 123 10.28 -9.82 -11.41
CA LYS A 123 11.68 -9.96 -11.80
C LYS A 123 12.24 -8.59 -12.18
N ALA A 124 12.80 -7.93 -11.19
CA ALA A 124 13.40 -6.61 -11.38
C ALA A 124 14.52 -6.65 -12.42
N PRO A 125 14.51 -5.76 -13.43
CA PRO A 125 15.58 -5.72 -14.45
C PRO A 125 16.91 -5.22 -13.91
N GLY A 126 16.94 -4.64 -12.70
CA GLY A 126 18.13 -4.11 -12.05
C GLY A 126 17.81 -3.56 -10.67
N LYS A 127 18.68 -2.69 -10.16
CA LYS A 127 18.46 -1.97 -8.91
C LYS A 127 17.79 -0.62 -9.19
N ALA A 128 16.81 -0.26 -8.37
CA ALA A 128 16.15 1.05 -8.46
C ALA A 128 16.93 2.13 -7.69
N ASP A 129 16.83 3.36 -8.15
CA ASP A 129 17.23 4.56 -7.40
C ASP A 129 16.17 4.98 -6.40
N LEU A 130 14.90 4.76 -6.77
CA LEU A 130 13.73 5.05 -5.96
C LEU A 130 12.74 3.90 -6.04
N ILE A 131 12.26 3.45 -4.90
CA ILE A 131 11.08 2.59 -4.78
C ILE A 131 9.97 3.39 -4.12
N VAL A 132 8.78 3.33 -4.71
CA VAL A 132 7.53 3.87 -4.19
C VAL A 132 6.64 2.70 -3.80
N CYS A 133 6.07 2.72 -2.59
CA CYS A 133 5.10 1.72 -2.15
C CYS A 133 4.05 2.42 -1.27
N VAL A 134 2.86 2.62 -1.80
CA VAL A 134 1.82 3.39 -1.11
C VAL A 134 0.53 2.60 -0.98
N HIS A 135 0.08 2.41 0.26
CA HIS A 135 -1.12 1.65 0.63
C HIS A 135 -1.16 0.26 -0.03
N ALA A 136 -0.01 -0.41 -0.08
CA ALA A 136 0.12 -1.71 -0.72
C ALA A 136 0.73 -2.78 0.19
N LEU A 137 1.78 -2.45 0.94
CA LEU A 137 2.53 -3.41 1.75
C LEU A 137 1.64 -4.14 2.77
N TYR A 138 0.70 -3.43 3.43
CA TYR A 138 -0.18 -4.01 4.45
C TYR A 138 -1.09 -5.13 3.90
N THR A 139 -1.32 -5.18 2.59
CA THR A 139 -2.13 -6.20 1.92
C THR A 139 -1.33 -7.42 1.47
N MET A 140 0.00 -7.30 1.40
CA MET A 140 0.88 -8.35 0.90
C MET A 140 1.07 -9.46 1.94
N PRO A 141 1.27 -10.72 1.53
CA PRO A 141 1.65 -11.77 2.47
C PRO A 141 3.09 -11.58 2.96
N ASN A 142 3.36 -11.96 4.23
CA ASN A 142 4.71 -11.92 4.82
C ASN A 142 5.38 -10.54 4.69
N GLN A 143 4.75 -9.50 5.20
CA GLN A 143 5.14 -8.10 4.99
C GLN A 143 6.60 -7.80 5.35
N ARG A 144 7.16 -8.45 6.38
CA ARG A 144 8.59 -8.30 6.73
C ARG A 144 9.50 -8.82 5.63
N GLU A 145 9.21 -9.98 5.05
CA GLU A 145 9.93 -10.49 3.87
C GLU A 145 9.79 -9.55 2.66
N ARG A 146 8.63 -8.90 2.52
CA ARG A 146 8.42 -7.91 1.45
C ARG A 146 9.28 -6.66 1.65
N LEU A 147 9.51 -6.22 2.89
CA LEU A 147 10.48 -5.16 3.18
C LEU A 147 11.91 -5.58 2.80
N ASP A 148 12.30 -6.83 3.06
CA ASP A 148 13.58 -7.38 2.61
C ASP A 148 13.67 -7.43 1.08
N ASP A 149 12.57 -7.77 0.38
CA ASP A 149 12.52 -7.73 -1.09
C ASP A 149 12.76 -6.31 -1.60
N LEU A 150 12.05 -5.30 -1.05
CA LEU A 150 12.26 -3.90 -1.39
C LEU A 150 13.72 -3.48 -1.15
N ARG A 151 14.30 -3.88 0.00
CA ARG A 151 15.70 -3.57 0.32
C ARG A 151 16.68 -4.19 -0.68
N ARG A 152 16.41 -5.40 -1.15
CA ARG A 152 17.22 -6.06 -2.18
C ARG A 152 17.10 -5.40 -3.55
N MET A 153 15.97 -4.77 -3.86
CA MET A 153 15.69 -4.16 -5.17
C MET A 153 16.21 -2.73 -5.30
N VAL A 154 16.44 -2.03 -4.20
CA VAL A 154 17.00 -0.67 -4.22
C VAL A 154 18.53 -0.72 -4.19
N ARG A 155 19.20 0.21 -4.90
CA ARG A 155 20.66 0.35 -4.85
C ARG A 155 21.12 0.95 -3.52
N PRO A 156 22.38 0.74 -3.11
CA PRO A 156 22.96 1.49 -1.99
C PRO A 156 22.85 3.00 -2.21
N GLY A 157 22.36 3.72 -1.20
CA GLY A 157 22.10 5.16 -1.28
C GLY A 157 20.83 5.55 -2.03
N GLY A 158 20.07 4.59 -2.60
CA GLY A 158 18.76 4.83 -3.17
C GLY A 158 17.68 5.04 -2.09
N HIS A 159 16.47 5.36 -2.50
CA HIS A 159 15.39 5.75 -1.60
C HIS A 159 14.21 4.78 -1.64
N LEU A 160 13.53 4.65 -0.50
CA LEU A 160 12.19 4.07 -0.38
C LEU A 160 11.24 5.16 0.11
N PHE A 161 10.20 5.44 -0.66
CA PHE A 161 9.05 6.25 -0.25
C PHE A 161 7.90 5.30 0.08
N LEU A 162 7.61 5.15 1.37
CA LEU A 162 6.62 4.21 1.88
C LEU A 162 5.51 4.97 2.59
N ILE A 163 4.27 4.74 2.19
CA ILE A 163 3.08 5.13 2.98
C ILE A 163 2.22 3.89 3.16
N ASP A 164 1.89 3.54 4.42
CA ASP A 164 1.09 2.36 4.60
C ASP A 164 0.03 2.49 5.71
N LEU A 165 -1.06 1.72 5.54
CA LEU A 165 -2.28 1.78 6.36
C LEU A 165 -2.18 0.79 7.53
N GLY A 166 -1.78 1.28 8.71
CA GLY A 166 -1.54 0.43 9.89
C GLY A 166 -2.67 0.38 10.91
N ARG A 167 -3.65 1.29 10.86
CA ARG A 167 -4.71 1.40 11.88
C ARG A 167 -6.09 1.14 11.30
N TYR A 168 -6.98 0.63 12.16
CA TYR A 168 -8.39 0.43 11.80
C TYR A 168 -9.06 1.77 11.52
N MET A 169 -9.60 1.92 10.32
CA MET A 169 -10.29 3.14 9.93
C MET A 169 -11.68 3.20 10.58
N ASP A 170 -11.95 4.27 11.34
CA ASP A 170 -13.34 4.62 11.71
C ASP A 170 -14.10 5.11 10.48
N VAL A 171 -14.81 4.21 9.83
CA VAL A 171 -15.56 4.49 8.60
C VAL A 171 -16.64 5.56 8.83
N SER A 172 -17.21 5.65 10.04
CA SER A 172 -18.26 6.63 10.37
C SER A 172 -17.68 8.04 10.50
N ASP A 173 -16.55 8.15 11.21
CA ASP A 173 -15.82 9.41 11.36
C ASP A 173 -15.28 9.88 10.00
N TRP A 174 -14.71 8.96 9.23
CA TRP A 174 -14.21 9.25 7.89
C TRP A 174 -15.30 9.79 6.96
N ARG A 175 -16.48 9.17 6.98
CA ARG A 175 -17.63 9.63 6.20
C ARG A 175 -18.10 11.02 6.59
N ARG A 176 -18.18 11.32 7.89
CA ARG A 176 -18.55 12.66 8.38
C ARG A 176 -17.55 13.72 7.92
N TYR A 177 -16.27 13.43 8.11
CA TYR A 177 -15.18 14.30 7.68
C TYR A 177 -15.25 14.58 6.17
N LEU A 178 -15.25 13.52 5.35
CA LEU A 178 -15.27 13.66 3.90
C LEU A 178 -16.51 14.40 3.40
N PHE A 179 -17.68 14.15 4.01
CA PHE A 179 -18.90 14.88 3.66
C PHE A 179 -18.79 16.37 3.98
N ALA A 180 -18.23 16.73 5.13
CA ALA A 180 -18.02 18.12 5.50
C ALA A 180 -17.08 18.84 4.51
N GLU A 181 -15.96 18.21 4.15
CA GLU A 181 -15.01 18.76 3.18
C GLU A 181 -15.63 18.91 1.78
N LEU A 182 -16.32 17.89 1.28
CA LEU A 182 -16.98 17.94 -0.01
C LEU A 182 -18.10 19.00 -0.05
N LYS A 183 -18.84 19.15 1.06
CA LYS A 183 -19.86 20.20 1.16
C LYS A 183 -19.23 21.58 1.12
N ARG A 184 -18.07 21.76 1.73
CA ARG A 184 -17.31 23.03 1.72
C ARG A 184 -16.80 23.34 0.31
N GLU A 185 -16.28 22.34 -0.43
CA GLU A 185 -15.70 22.51 -1.76
C GLU A 185 -16.76 22.62 -2.89
N HIS A 186 -17.83 21.84 -2.83
CA HIS A 186 -18.76 21.63 -3.92
C HIS A 186 -20.23 21.96 -3.60
N GLY A 187 -20.49 22.44 -2.39
CA GLY A 187 -21.85 22.64 -1.87
C GLY A 187 -22.58 21.32 -1.58
N LEU A 188 -23.81 21.40 -1.09
CA LEU A 188 -24.56 20.21 -0.65
C LEU A 188 -24.85 19.24 -1.80
N ILE A 189 -25.30 19.75 -2.95
CA ILE A 189 -25.65 18.92 -4.11
C ILE A 189 -24.42 18.24 -4.69
N GLY A 190 -23.29 18.97 -4.79
CA GLY A 190 -22.02 18.42 -5.25
C GLY A 190 -21.50 17.33 -4.33
N ALA A 191 -21.56 17.54 -3.01
CA ALA A 191 -21.18 16.53 -2.01
C ALA A 191 -22.01 15.25 -2.17
N LEU A 192 -23.33 15.36 -2.27
CA LEU A 192 -24.22 14.20 -2.45
C LEU A 192 -23.88 13.42 -3.74
N LYS A 193 -23.58 14.14 -4.84
CA LYS A 193 -23.19 13.51 -6.11
C LYS A 193 -21.89 12.70 -5.95
N VAL A 194 -20.85 13.29 -5.35
CA VAL A 194 -19.57 12.62 -5.11
C VAL A 194 -19.75 11.41 -4.19
N PHE A 195 -20.54 11.53 -3.13
CA PHE A 195 -20.86 10.40 -2.24
C PHE A 195 -21.55 9.25 -2.97
N TRP A 196 -22.48 9.56 -3.86
CA TRP A 196 -23.14 8.53 -4.66
C TRP A 196 -22.19 7.83 -5.62
N GLN A 197 -21.29 8.58 -6.27
CA GLN A 197 -20.24 8.04 -7.13
C GLN A 197 -19.24 7.20 -6.33
N GLY A 198 -18.88 7.64 -5.12
CA GLY A 198 -17.92 6.99 -4.22
C GLY A 198 -18.46 5.78 -3.44
N ARG A 199 -19.69 5.31 -3.67
CA ARG A 199 -20.29 4.20 -2.89
C ARG A 199 -19.47 2.90 -2.96
N GLN A 200 -18.77 2.64 -4.08
CA GLN A 200 -17.90 1.48 -4.22
C GLN A 200 -16.65 1.62 -3.32
N VAL A 201 -16.06 2.81 -3.22
CA VAL A 201 -14.97 3.10 -2.28
C VAL A 201 -15.38 2.75 -0.85
N ALA A 202 -16.57 3.19 -0.42
CA ALA A 202 -17.08 2.90 0.91
C ALA A 202 -17.29 1.38 1.16
N LYS A 203 -17.70 0.63 0.14
CA LYS A 203 -17.82 -0.83 0.22
C LYS A 203 -16.46 -1.50 0.40
N GLN A 204 -15.47 -1.08 -0.39
CA GLN A 204 -14.12 -1.65 -0.31
C GLN A 204 -13.41 -1.28 0.99
N ASN A 205 -13.58 -0.05 1.50
CA ASN A 205 -13.05 0.34 2.81
C ASN A 205 -13.58 -0.54 3.95
N LYS A 206 -14.85 -0.98 3.87
CA LYS A 206 -15.40 -1.95 4.83
C LYS A 206 -14.77 -3.33 4.68
N ALA A 207 -14.47 -3.77 3.45
CA ALA A 207 -13.76 -5.04 3.21
C ALA A 207 -12.33 -4.97 3.73
N ILE A 208 -11.61 -3.88 3.51
CA ILE A 208 -10.27 -3.63 4.06
C ILE A 208 -10.31 -3.71 5.60
N LEU A 209 -11.24 -3.00 6.25
CA LEU A 209 -11.40 -3.05 7.70
C LEU A 209 -11.63 -4.48 8.21
N LYS A 210 -12.50 -5.25 7.52
CA LYS A 210 -12.75 -6.65 7.87
C LYS A 210 -11.50 -7.52 7.71
N SER A 211 -10.72 -7.30 6.65
CA SER A 211 -9.45 -8.02 6.42
C SER A 211 -8.39 -7.67 7.48
N GLN A 212 -8.34 -6.41 7.93
CA GLN A 212 -7.49 -6.00 9.04
C GLN A 212 -7.94 -6.69 10.35
N GLN A 213 -9.25 -6.66 10.66
CA GLN A 213 -9.80 -7.28 11.89
C GLN A 213 -9.63 -8.80 11.94
N SER A 214 -9.62 -9.47 10.79
CA SER A 214 -9.37 -10.92 10.71
C SER A 214 -7.87 -11.28 10.73
N GLY A 215 -6.96 -10.30 10.69
CA GLY A 215 -5.52 -10.52 10.60
C GLY A 215 -5.03 -10.91 9.21
N ALA A 216 -5.90 -10.87 8.18
CA ALA A 216 -5.49 -11.11 6.80
C ALA A 216 -4.62 -9.97 6.25
N TYR A 217 -4.87 -8.73 6.69
CA TYR A 217 -4.03 -7.58 6.39
C TYR A 217 -3.25 -7.14 7.63
N TRP A 218 -2.03 -6.68 7.41
CA TRP A 218 -1.15 -6.25 8.47
C TRP A 218 -1.65 -4.96 9.14
N THR A 219 -1.67 -4.96 10.47
CA THR A 219 -1.91 -3.76 11.27
C THR A 219 -0.70 -3.48 12.13
N PHE A 220 -0.34 -2.22 12.27
CA PHE A 220 0.84 -1.78 12.99
C PHE A 220 0.67 -0.36 13.53
N THR A 221 1.45 -0.02 14.51
CA THR A 221 1.71 1.35 14.94
C THR A 221 2.87 1.96 14.16
N GLY A 222 3.00 3.28 14.16
CA GLY A 222 4.14 3.96 13.50
C GLY A 222 5.50 3.42 13.98
N PRO A 223 5.75 3.25 15.30
CA PRO A 223 6.98 2.65 15.81
C PRO A 223 7.22 1.20 15.33
N GLU A 224 6.17 0.37 15.22
CA GLU A 224 6.31 -1.01 14.73
C GLU A 224 6.68 -1.05 13.24
N LEU A 225 6.09 -0.19 12.42
CA LEU A 225 6.49 -0.06 11.02
C LEU A 225 7.94 0.44 10.91
N ALA A 226 8.31 1.46 11.69
CA ALA A 226 9.66 1.99 11.69
C ALA A 226 10.70 0.93 12.08
N ALA A 227 10.42 0.13 13.13
CA ALA A 227 11.27 -0.98 13.53
C ALA A 227 11.42 -2.01 12.41
N ALA A 228 10.31 -2.43 11.77
CA ALA A 228 10.35 -3.40 10.68
C ALA A 228 11.16 -2.89 9.46
N VAL A 229 11.05 -1.61 9.13
CA VAL A 229 11.81 -0.97 8.04
C VAL A 229 13.30 -0.88 8.38
N THR A 230 13.63 -0.55 9.64
CA THR A 230 15.02 -0.52 10.13
C THR A 230 15.63 -1.93 10.17
N ASP A 231 14.88 -2.93 10.63
CA ASP A 231 15.31 -4.34 10.65
C ASP A 231 15.63 -4.86 9.24
N ALA A 232 14.89 -4.39 8.22
CA ALA A 232 15.15 -4.70 6.82
C ALA A 232 16.41 -3.99 6.26
N GLY A 233 17.08 -3.13 7.04
CA GLY A 233 18.32 -2.46 6.68
C GLY A 233 18.15 -1.12 5.97
N PHE A 234 17.05 -0.42 6.20
CA PHE A 234 16.85 0.96 5.77
C PHE A 234 17.17 1.96 6.89
N GLU A 235 17.74 3.09 6.53
CA GLU A 235 17.86 4.29 7.35
C GLU A 235 16.60 5.15 7.17
N ILE A 236 15.90 5.48 8.23
CA ILE A 236 14.72 6.35 8.19
C ILE A 236 15.16 7.81 8.21
N LEU A 237 14.89 8.56 7.14
CA LEU A 237 15.18 9.99 7.01
C LEU A 237 14.02 10.86 7.48
N LYS A 238 12.79 10.42 7.27
CA LYS A 238 11.56 11.11 7.69
C LYS A 238 10.53 10.08 8.10
N GLN A 239 9.82 10.35 9.19
CA GLN A 239 8.65 9.59 9.63
C GLN A 239 7.58 10.55 10.13
N GLN A 240 6.35 10.37 9.67
CA GLN A 240 5.21 11.13 10.18
C GLN A 240 3.89 10.39 9.99
N PRO A 241 2.93 10.54 10.92
CA PRO A 241 1.57 10.08 10.69
C PRO A 241 0.91 10.93 9.59
N VAL A 242 0.21 10.27 8.69
CA VAL A 242 -0.52 10.88 7.57
C VAL A 242 -1.93 10.29 7.46
N TYR A 243 -2.72 10.76 6.51
CA TYR A 243 -4.05 10.23 6.23
C TYR A 243 -4.91 10.18 7.50
N ARG A 244 -4.98 11.33 8.23
CA ARG A 244 -5.65 11.52 9.53
C ARG A 244 -5.15 10.57 10.63
N GLY A 245 -3.89 10.15 10.57
CA GLY A 245 -3.28 9.23 11.53
C GLY A 245 -3.60 7.75 11.29
N TYR A 246 -4.27 7.38 10.21
CA TYR A 246 -4.50 5.98 9.85
C TYR A 246 -3.30 5.34 9.13
N SER A 247 -2.47 6.15 8.49
CA SER A 247 -1.25 5.72 7.80
C SER A 247 -0.01 6.39 8.37
N ASP A 248 1.15 5.81 8.10
CA ASP A 248 2.46 6.42 8.33
C ASP A 248 3.19 6.59 7.00
N LEU A 249 3.81 7.77 6.84
CA LEU A 249 4.79 8.04 5.81
C LEU A 249 6.19 7.80 6.38
N LEU A 250 6.98 7.01 5.66
CA LEU A 250 8.42 6.87 5.87
C LEU A 250 9.15 7.18 4.57
N VAL A 251 10.14 8.07 4.66
CA VAL A 251 11.15 8.27 3.62
C VAL A 251 12.44 7.65 4.13
N CYS A 252 12.99 6.71 3.37
CA CYS A 252 14.12 5.92 3.82
C CYS A 252 15.25 5.92 2.78
N ARG A 253 16.47 5.67 3.27
CA ARG A 253 17.67 5.42 2.45
C ARG A 253 18.10 3.96 2.59
N ALA A 254 18.61 3.37 1.49
CA ALA A 254 19.08 1.99 1.45
C ALA A 254 20.59 1.86 1.71
#